data_ade6ade2b1414906389a409d55eee268
#
_entry.id   ade6ade2b1414906389a409d55eee268
#
_cell.length_a   1.000
_cell.length_b   1.000
_cell.length_c   1.000
_cell.angle_alpha   90.00
_cell.angle_beta   90.00
_cell.angle_gamma   90.00
#
_symmetry.space_group_name_H-M   'P 1'
#
loop_
_entity.id
_entity.type
_entity.pdbx_description
1 polymer ?
#
loop_
_entity_poly.entity_id
_entity_poly.type
_entity_poly.pdbx_seq_one_letter_code
_entity_poly.pdbx_strand_id
1 'polypeptide(L)'
;RGEIATLRRWRLRDYLRKIARDCSLFEARRSARGLQVVRREASAFLQPLLADLDGRIAGGHLFKTGGAATVARVELDGRPLLVKRYNIKNVLHWLKRCWRPSRAWHSWREANRLELLGIATPRPLAVRERRCCGLRGPAWLITEYLQGQDIIARFQPWQDGTPPEAELQALDRLFAALLRERISHGDLKGHKIFWQDGRWTLIDLDAVRQHRCPRRFARAYAKDRARFLRNWPVDSALHLLLDQRLPQVPGTCSQSK
;
A
#
# COMPACT_ATOMS: atom_id res chain seq x y z
N ARG A 1 -20.25 13.91 -18.52
CA ARG A 1 -19.34 13.67 -17.36
C ARG A 1 -19.88 12.59 -16.42
N GLY A 2 -21.19 12.43 -16.21
CA GLY A 2 -21.79 11.41 -15.32
C GLY A 2 -21.58 9.97 -15.78
N GLU A 3 -21.70 9.70 -17.06
CA GLU A 3 -21.53 8.35 -17.64
C GLU A 3 -20.10 7.82 -17.50
N ILE A 4 -19.09 8.66 -17.77
CA ILE A 4 -17.69 8.29 -17.63
C ILE A 4 -17.37 7.91 -16.18
N ALA A 5 -17.88 8.67 -15.22
CA ALA A 5 -17.70 8.39 -13.79
C ALA A 5 -18.41 7.09 -13.36
N THR A 6 -19.55 6.79 -13.96
CA THR A 6 -20.29 5.55 -13.70
C THR A 6 -19.57 4.33 -14.28
N LEU A 7 -19.11 4.43 -15.53
CA LEU A 7 -18.34 3.37 -16.18
C LEU A 7 -17.04 3.07 -15.44
N ARG A 8 -16.32 4.12 -14.98
CA ARG A 8 -15.10 3.99 -14.19
C ARG A 8 -15.36 3.27 -12.87
N ARG A 9 -16.43 3.63 -12.16
CA ARG A 9 -16.84 2.95 -10.91
C ARG A 9 -17.24 1.50 -11.15
N TRP A 10 -17.89 1.20 -12.27
CA TRP A 10 -18.24 -0.16 -12.64
C TRP A 10 -16.99 -0.99 -12.94
N ARG A 11 -16.06 -0.48 -13.77
CA ARG A 11 -14.77 -1.13 -14.08
C ARG A 11 -13.96 -1.43 -12.82
N LEU A 12 -13.86 -0.47 -11.90
CA LEU A 12 -13.17 -0.67 -10.63
C LEU A 12 -13.83 -1.78 -9.79
N ARG A 13 -15.15 -1.79 -9.71
CA ARG A 13 -15.87 -2.85 -8.97
C ARG A 13 -15.69 -4.22 -9.61
N ASP A 14 -15.77 -4.31 -10.93
CA ASP A 14 -15.55 -5.56 -11.65
C ASP A 14 -14.12 -6.08 -11.45
N TYR A 15 -13.13 -5.23 -11.61
CA TYR A 15 -11.73 -5.59 -11.35
C TYR A 15 -11.51 -6.07 -9.92
N LEU A 16 -12.05 -5.37 -8.92
CA LEU A 16 -11.95 -5.78 -7.52
C LEU A 16 -12.73 -7.07 -7.17
N ARG A 17 -13.61 -7.55 -8.04
CA ARG A 17 -14.18 -8.90 -7.96
C ARG A 17 -13.23 -9.93 -8.56
N LYS A 18 -12.56 -9.58 -9.67
CA LYS A 18 -11.61 -10.47 -10.36
C LYS A 18 -10.41 -10.83 -9.50
N ILE A 19 -9.87 -9.90 -8.70
CA ILE A 19 -8.76 -10.16 -7.77
C ILE A 19 -9.07 -11.19 -6.67
N ALA A 20 -10.31 -11.64 -6.57
CA ALA A 20 -10.79 -12.57 -5.54
C ALA A 20 -11.15 -13.95 -6.09
N ARG A 21 -11.13 -14.15 -7.41
CA ARG A 21 -11.60 -15.38 -8.07
C ARG A 21 -10.66 -15.83 -9.16
N ASP A 22 -10.78 -17.07 -9.56
CA ASP A 22 -10.09 -17.58 -10.74
C ASP A 22 -10.64 -16.91 -12.01
N CYS A 23 -9.73 -16.42 -12.86
CA CYS A 23 -10.05 -15.74 -14.12
C CYS A 23 -8.80 -15.60 -15.00
N SER A 24 -8.92 -14.94 -16.17
CA SER A 24 -7.79 -14.70 -17.06
C SER A 24 -6.64 -13.92 -16.44
N LEU A 25 -6.89 -13.08 -15.41
CA LEU A 25 -5.87 -12.26 -14.75
C LEU A 25 -5.29 -12.89 -13.49
N PHE A 26 -6.09 -13.69 -12.78
CA PHE A 26 -5.73 -14.22 -11.47
C PHE A 26 -6.04 -15.72 -11.39
N GLU A 27 -5.16 -16.47 -10.76
CA GLU A 27 -5.38 -17.84 -10.33
C GLU A 27 -5.76 -17.83 -8.85
N ALA A 28 -6.94 -18.33 -8.51
CA ALA A 28 -7.44 -18.35 -7.14
C ALA A 28 -7.75 -19.77 -6.69
N ARG A 29 -7.08 -20.22 -5.62
CA ARG A 29 -7.32 -21.51 -4.97
C ARG A 29 -7.90 -21.29 -3.58
N ARG A 30 -9.04 -21.88 -3.31
CA ARG A 30 -9.72 -21.81 -2.01
C ARG A 30 -9.97 -23.21 -1.47
N SER A 31 -9.68 -23.38 -0.18
CA SER A 31 -9.97 -24.60 0.55
C SER A 31 -10.31 -24.28 2.01
N ALA A 32 -10.74 -25.30 2.78
CA ALA A 32 -10.88 -25.18 4.24
C ALA A 32 -9.56 -24.77 4.93
N ARG A 33 -8.42 -25.09 4.31
CA ARG A 33 -7.07 -24.83 4.84
C ARG A 33 -6.48 -23.48 4.42
N GLY A 34 -7.09 -22.78 3.47
CA GLY A 34 -6.56 -21.49 3.05
C GLY A 34 -7.17 -20.87 1.80
N LEU A 35 -6.68 -19.68 1.54
CA LEU A 35 -6.92 -18.92 0.32
C LEU A 35 -5.56 -18.54 -0.27
N GLN A 36 -5.39 -18.74 -1.55
CA GLN A 36 -4.25 -18.24 -2.32
C GLN A 36 -4.77 -17.59 -3.59
N VAL A 37 -4.33 -16.38 -3.88
CA VAL A 37 -4.58 -15.71 -5.15
C VAL A 37 -3.24 -15.22 -5.68
N VAL A 38 -2.96 -15.50 -6.95
CA VAL A 38 -1.72 -15.17 -7.63
C VAL A 38 -2.07 -14.52 -8.96
N ARG A 39 -1.31 -13.52 -9.39
CA ARG A 39 -1.39 -13.04 -10.78
C ARG A 39 -1.02 -14.17 -11.72
N ARG A 40 -1.85 -14.42 -12.72
CA ARG A 40 -1.68 -15.57 -13.62
C ARG A 40 -0.34 -15.53 -14.34
N GLU A 41 0.10 -14.36 -14.79
CA GLU A 41 1.40 -14.14 -15.42
C GLU A 41 2.62 -14.47 -14.52
N ALA A 42 2.45 -14.39 -13.19
CA ALA A 42 3.49 -14.68 -12.21
C ALA A 42 3.31 -16.07 -11.55
N SER A 43 2.26 -16.82 -11.89
CA SER A 43 1.91 -18.06 -11.19
C SER A 43 3.02 -19.10 -11.26
N ALA A 44 3.52 -19.41 -12.46
CA ALA A 44 4.60 -20.37 -12.64
C ALA A 44 5.89 -19.94 -11.92
N PHE A 45 6.28 -18.68 -12.09
CA PHE A 45 7.46 -18.09 -11.45
C PHE A 45 7.40 -18.15 -9.93
N LEU A 46 6.25 -17.90 -9.32
CA LEU A 46 6.11 -17.84 -7.86
C LEU A 46 5.93 -19.21 -7.18
N GLN A 47 5.79 -20.31 -7.91
CA GLN A 47 5.56 -21.64 -7.33
C GLN A 47 6.62 -22.05 -6.28
N PRO A 48 7.94 -21.90 -6.51
CA PRO A 48 8.96 -22.26 -5.52
C PRO A 48 8.89 -21.43 -4.25
N LEU A 49 8.53 -20.14 -4.37
CA LEU A 49 8.32 -19.25 -3.21
C LEU A 49 7.05 -19.62 -2.45
N LEU A 50 5.97 -19.89 -3.15
CA LEU A 50 4.69 -20.25 -2.56
C LEU A 50 4.71 -21.63 -1.87
N ALA A 51 5.60 -22.54 -2.29
CA ALA A 51 5.76 -23.84 -1.65
C ALA A 51 6.29 -23.70 -0.22
N ASP A 52 7.28 -22.80 0.02
CA ASP A 52 7.90 -22.60 1.32
C ASP A 52 8.13 -21.11 1.63
N LEU A 53 7.05 -20.38 1.91
CA LEU A 53 7.12 -18.94 2.24
C LEU A 53 7.91 -18.64 3.51
N ASP A 54 7.79 -19.49 4.52
CA ASP A 54 8.42 -19.23 5.82
C ASP A 54 9.93 -19.49 5.77
N GLY A 55 10.37 -20.57 5.10
CA GLY A 55 11.78 -20.85 4.88
C GLY A 55 12.45 -19.80 3.98
N ARG A 56 11.76 -19.36 2.92
CA ARG A 56 12.26 -18.28 2.04
C ARG A 56 12.39 -16.93 2.74
N ILE A 57 11.46 -16.61 3.67
CA ILE A 57 11.56 -15.40 4.52
C ILE A 57 12.77 -15.53 5.45
N ALA A 58 12.97 -16.69 6.07
CA ALA A 58 14.09 -16.92 7.00
C ALA A 58 15.46 -16.82 6.31
N GLY A 59 15.57 -17.30 5.07
CA GLY A 59 16.79 -17.19 4.24
C GLY A 59 16.94 -15.86 3.50
N GLY A 60 15.96 -14.95 3.58
CA GLY A 60 15.99 -13.67 2.90
C GLY A 60 16.61 -12.53 3.74
N HIS A 61 16.74 -11.36 3.12
CA HIS A 61 17.15 -10.15 3.85
C HIS A 61 15.96 -9.57 4.63
N LEU A 62 16.06 -9.60 5.96
CA LEU A 62 15.00 -9.18 6.87
C LEU A 62 15.07 -7.67 7.15
N PHE A 63 14.03 -6.93 6.76
CA PHE A 63 13.86 -5.51 7.13
C PHE A 63 13.18 -5.34 8.48
N LYS A 64 12.29 -6.27 8.83
CA LYS A 64 11.52 -6.23 10.07
C LYS A 64 11.18 -7.63 10.53
N THR A 65 11.43 -7.90 11.82
CA THR A 65 11.08 -9.17 12.46
C THR A 65 10.14 -8.95 13.65
N GLY A 66 9.24 -9.91 13.87
CA GLY A 66 8.36 -9.93 15.04
C GLY A 66 7.22 -8.92 15.02
N GLY A 67 6.57 -8.75 16.16
CA GLY A 67 5.42 -7.87 16.31
C GLY A 67 4.24 -8.24 15.39
N ALA A 68 3.69 -7.24 14.69
CA ALA A 68 2.50 -7.40 13.86
C ALA A 68 2.78 -7.95 12.46
N ALA A 69 4.02 -7.84 11.97
CA ALA A 69 4.42 -8.32 10.65
C ALA A 69 5.93 -8.56 10.57
N THR A 70 6.33 -9.52 9.76
CA THR A 70 7.70 -9.77 9.30
C THR A 70 7.80 -9.36 7.85
N VAL A 71 8.85 -8.64 7.48
CA VAL A 71 9.07 -8.16 6.10
C VAL A 71 10.46 -8.58 5.66
N ALA A 72 10.54 -9.26 4.53
CA ALA A 72 11.78 -9.74 3.96
C ALA A 72 11.87 -9.44 2.46
N ARG A 73 13.08 -9.14 1.99
CA ARG A 73 13.44 -9.23 0.58
C ARG A 73 13.89 -10.65 0.30
N VAL A 74 13.27 -11.27 -0.67
CA VAL A 74 13.57 -12.63 -1.12
C VAL A 74 13.99 -12.59 -2.57
N GLU A 75 15.09 -13.21 -2.90
CA GLU A 75 15.53 -13.39 -4.30
C GLU A 75 14.90 -14.67 -4.87
N LEU A 76 14.33 -14.56 -6.06
CA LEU A 76 13.80 -15.70 -6.81
C LEU A 76 14.23 -15.55 -8.27
N ASP A 77 15.05 -16.48 -8.76
CA ASP A 77 15.61 -16.46 -10.11
C ASP A 77 16.21 -15.08 -10.49
N GLY A 78 17.01 -14.51 -9.57
CA GLY A 78 17.65 -13.20 -9.75
C GLY A 78 16.71 -11.99 -9.67
N ARG A 79 15.41 -12.19 -9.35
CA ARG A 79 14.44 -11.11 -9.18
C ARG A 79 14.14 -10.87 -7.71
N PRO A 80 14.35 -9.65 -7.21
CA PRO A 80 14.02 -9.32 -5.83
C PRO A 80 12.51 -9.14 -5.66
N LEU A 81 11.96 -9.78 -4.64
CA LEU A 81 10.57 -9.70 -4.23
C LEU A 81 10.49 -9.24 -2.78
N LEU A 82 9.42 -8.52 -2.43
CA LEU A 82 9.11 -8.21 -1.04
C LEU A 82 8.02 -9.16 -0.55
N VAL A 83 8.32 -9.88 0.53
CA VAL A 83 7.36 -10.76 1.20
C VAL A 83 7.03 -10.18 2.57
N LYS A 84 5.76 -9.83 2.78
CA LYS A 84 5.24 -9.34 4.05
C LYS A 84 4.34 -10.39 4.67
N ARG A 85 4.81 -11.00 5.77
CA ARG A 85 4.03 -11.93 6.59
C ARG A 85 3.34 -11.17 7.71
N TYR A 86 2.04 -11.34 7.84
CA TYR A 86 1.23 -10.80 8.93
C TYR A 86 1.12 -11.83 10.04
N ASN A 87 1.68 -11.49 11.19
CA ASN A 87 1.78 -12.38 12.33
C ASN A 87 0.52 -12.35 13.20
N ILE A 88 0.24 -13.47 13.86
CA ILE A 88 -0.75 -13.56 14.94
C ILE A 88 -0.01 -13.25 16.25
N LYS A 89 -0.34 -12.16 16.92
CA LYS A 89 0.37 -11.75 18.15
C LYS A 89 0.09 -12.66 19.33
N ASN A 90 -1.18 -13.02 19.55
CA ASN A 90 -1.62 -13.93 20.61
C ASN A 90 -3.01 -14.48 20.29
N VAL A 91 -3.43 -15.51 21.03
CA VAL A 91 -4.71 -16.22 20.82
C VAL A 91 -5.91 -15.30 21.03
N LEU A 92 -5.90 -14.42 22.02
CA LEU A 92 -7.00 -13.48 22.27
C LEU A 92 -7.16 -12.47 21.14
N HIS A 93 -6.06 -11.94 20.61
CA HIS A 93 -6.07 -11.04 19.45
C HIS A 93 -6.54 -11.76 18.18
N TRP A 94 -6.18 -13.04 18.04
CA TRP A 94 -6.61 -13.89 16.94
C TRP A 94 -8.13 -14.16 17.01
N LEU A 95 -8.68 -14.57 18.14
CA LEU A 95 -10.10 -14.80 18.35
C LEU A 95 -10.97 -13.57 18.00
N LYS A 96 -10.50 -12.37 18.34
CA LYS A 96 -11.21 -11.12 18.00
C LYS A 96 -11.17 -10.76 16.52
N ARG A 97 -10.28 -11.38 15.71
CA ARG A 97 -10.00 -10.96 14.32
C ARG A 97 -10.10 -12.08 13.29
N CYS A 98 -10.15 -13.34 13.67
CA CYS A 98 -10.18 -14.48 12.74
C CYS A 98 -11.38 -14.46 11.77
N TRP A 99 -12.43 -13.73 12.10
CA TRP A 99 -13.63 -13.54 11.26
C TRP A 99 -13.47 -12.39 10.23
N ARG A 100 -12.58 -11.45 10.49
CA ARG A 100 -12.38 -10.28 9.62
C ARG A 100 -11.39 -10.58 8.51
N PRO A 101 -11.50 -9.91 7.32
CA PRO A 101 -10.46 -10.00 6.31
C PRO A 101 -9.07 -9.74 6.89
N SER A 102 -8.09 -10.55 6.48
CA SER A 102 -6.71 -10.37 6.93
C SER A 102 -6.16 -9.02 6.44
N ARG A 103 -5.12 -8.52 7.12
CA ARG A 103 -4.39 -7.32 6.66
C ARG A 103 -3.73 -7.57 5.31
N ALA A 104 -3.24 -8.79 5.05
CA ALA A 104 -2.71 -9.18 3.74
C ALA A 104 -3.76 -9.01 2.64
N TRP A 105 -4.98 -9.52 2.89
CA TRP A 105 -6.10 -9.38 1.95
C TRP A 105 -6.49 -7.91 1.72
N HIS A 106 -6.51 -7.10 2.80
CA HIS A 106 -6.78 -5.68 2.68
C HIS A 106 -5.72 -4.99 1.81
N SER A 107 -4.44 -5.19 2.11
CA SER A 107 -3.33 -4.60 1.35
C SER A 107 -3.28 -5.11 -0.09
N TRP A 108 -3.57 -6.40 -0.35
CA TRP A 108 -3.75 -6.95 -1.69
C TRP A 108 -4.81 -6.20 -2.48
N ARG A 109 -5.98 -5.99 -1.87
CA ARG A 109 -7.10 -5.28 -2.49
C ARG A 109 -6.77 -3.82 -2.77
N GLU A 110 -6.17 -3.13 -1.82
CA GLU A 110 -5.83 -1.71 -1.99
C GLU A 110 -4.69 -1.52 -2.97
N ALA A 111 -3.68 -2.39 -3.01
CA ALA A 111 -2.61 -2.36 -4.00
C ALA A 111 -3.15 -2.52 -5.43
N ASN A 112 -4.00 -3.52 -5.66
CA ASN A 112 -4.67 -3.70 -6.96
C ASN A 112 -5.60 -2.53 -7.33
N ARG A 113 -6.23 -1.90 -6.32
CA ARG A 113 -7.04 -0.68 -6.54
C ARG A 113 -6.18 0.49 -6.98
N LEU A 114 -5.08 0.77 -6.26
CA LEU A 114 -4.18 1.87 -6.58
C LEU A 114 -3.58 1.71 -7.98
N GLU A 115 -3.13 0.51 -8.31
CA GLU A 115 -2.60 0.18 -9.63
C GLU A 115 -3.62 0.47 -10.74
N LEU A 116 -4.86 -0.01 -10.62
CA LEU A 116 -5.92 0.26 -11.59
C LEU A 116 -6.25 1.76 -11.72
N LEU A 117 -6.12 2.52 -10.62
CA LEU A 117 -6.37 3.97 -10.60
C LEU A 117 -5.16 4.80 -11.07
N GLY A 118 -4.04 4.16 -11.40
CA GLY A 118 -2.81 4.80 -11.83
C GLY A 118 -2.03 5.48 -10.70
N ILE A 119 -2.28 5.08 -9.44
CA ILE A 119 -1.50 5.54 -8.28
C ILE A 119 -0.40 4.51 -8.04
N ALA A 120 0.87 4.94 -8.12
CA ALA A 120 2.01 4.06 -8.06
C ALA A 120 2.12 3.37 -6.68
N THR A 121 2.28 2.05 -6.71
CA THR A 121 2.53 1.17 -5.57
C THR A 121 3.30 -0.06 -6.07
N PRO A 122 4.08 -0.77 -5.24
CA PRO A 122 4.69 -2.03 -5.64
C PRO A 122 3.62 -2.98 -6.19
N ARG A 123 3.88 -3.54 -7.36
CA ARG A 123 2.93 -4.44 -8.02
C ARG A 123 2.62 -5.63 -7.12
N PRO A 124 1.35 -5.86 -6.75
CA PRO A 124 0.97 -7.01 -5.94
C PRO A 124 0.97 -8.26 -6.83
N LEU A 125 1.74 -9.28 -6.46
CA LEU A 125 1.91 -10.51 -7.24
C LEU A 125 1.10 -11.66 -6.70
N ALA A 126 1.07 -11.84 -5.37
CA ALA A 126 0.27 -12.87 -4.73
C ALA A 126 -0.14 -12.50 -3.30
N VAL A 127 -1.24 -13.09 -2.86
CA VAL A 127 -1.70 -13.10 -1.47
C VAL A 127 -2.02 -14.55 -1.06
N ARG A 128 -1.57 -14.92 0.14
CA ARG A 128 -1.89 -16.23 0.74
C ARG A 128 -2.38 -16.04 2.16
N GLU A 129 -3.42 -16.76 2.54
CA GLU A 129 -3.94 -16.87 3.91
C GLU A 129 -3.96 -18.34 4.31
N ARG A 130 -3.39 -18.72 5.43
CA ARG A 130 -3.68 -20.00 6.07
C ARG A 130 -4.99 -19.90 6.84
N ARG A 131 -5.75 -20.99 6.86
CA ARG A 131 -6.99 -21.10 7.60
C ARG A 131 -7.03 -22.43 8.35
N CYS A 132 -7.66 -22.42 9.51
CA CYS A 132 -7.98 -23.63 10.26
C CYS A 132 -9.48 -23.61 10.52
N CYS A 133 -10.21 -24.60 10.00
CA CYS A 133 -11.68 -24.70 10.11
C CYS A 133 -12.39 -23.39 9.71
N GLY A 134 -11.93 -22.75 8.62
CA GLY A 134 -12.47 -21.46 8.13
C GLY A 134 -11.96 -20.23 8.86
N LEU A 135 -11.35 -20.37 10.04
CA LEU A 135 -10.77 -19.26 10.80
C LEU A 135 -9.42 -18.83 10.21
N ARG A 136 -9.23 -17.52 10.04
CA ARG A 136 -8.02 -16.97 9.42
C ARG A 136 -6.82 -17.02 10.35
N GLY A 137 -5.72 -17.55 9.81
CA GLY A 137 -4.42 -17.66 10.43
C GLY A 137 -3.41 -16.63 9.89
N PRO A 138 -2.11 -16.98 9.86
CA PRO A 138 -1.07 -16.18 9.24
C PRO A 138 -1.38 -15.92 7.77
N ALA A 139 -0.97 -14.74 7.29
CA ALA A 139 -1.20 -14.34 5.90
C ALA A 139 0.03 -13.65 5.34
N TRP A 140 0.26 -13.80 4.03
CA TRP A 140 1.40 -13.25 3.30
C TRP A 140 0.92 -12.41 2.13
N LEU A 141 1.61 -11.32 1.90
CA LEU A 141 1.50 -10.51 0.69
C LEU A 141 2.86 -10.52 0.00
N ILE A 142 2.88 -10.82 -1.28
CA ILE A 142 4.07 -10.82 -2.13
C ILE A 142 3.91 -9.69 -3.14
N THR A 143 4.91 -8.81 -3.21
CA THR A 143 4.95 -7.71 -4.18
C THR A 143 6.31 -7.67 -4.86
N GLU A 144 6.41 -6.95 -5.96
CA GLU A 144 7.70 -6.52 -6.48
C GLU A 144 8.46 -5.74 -5.40
N TYR A 145 9.78 -5.87 -5.42
CA TYR A 145 10.65 -5.09 -4.54
C TYR A 145 10.93 -3.72 -5.15
N LEU A 146 10.79 -2.67 -4.36
CA LEU A 146 11.18 -1.33 -4.77
C LEU A 146 12.66 -1.09 -4.52
N GLN A 147 13.37 -0.65 -5.56
CA GLN A 147 14.73 -0.14 -5.46
C GLN A 147 14.67 1.37 -5.54
N GLY A 148 14.91 2.06 -4.44
CA GLY A 148 14.85 3.52 -4.44
C GLY A 148 15.02 4.10 -3.05
N GLN A 149 15.02 5.42 -2.99
CA GLN A 149 15.08 6.18 -1.75
C GLN A 149 13.69 6.65 -1.34
N ASP A 150 13.43 6.67 -0.04
CA ASP A 150 12.25 7.33 0.46
C ASP A 150 12.36 8.87 0.33
N ILE A 151 11.24 9.57 0.42
CA ILE A 151 11.20 11.01 0.20
C ILE A 151 11.98 11.78 1.26
N ILE A 152 12.17 11.24 2.47
CA ILE A 152 12.95 11.91 3.52
C ILE A 152 14.43 11.90 3.12
N ALA A 153 14.97 10.72 2.80
CA ALA A 153 16.35 10.59 2.36
C ALA A 153 16.61 11.39 1.06
N ARG A 154 15.64 11.37 0.14
CA ARG A 154 15.78 12.05 -1.14
C ARG A 154 15.70 13.57 -1.03
N PHE A 155 14.88 14.10 -0.12
CA PHE A 155 14.73 15.53 0.11
C PHE A 155 15.66 16.10 1.17
N GLN A 156 16.42 15.24 1.88
CA GLN A 156 17.36 15.68 2.91
C GLN A 156 18.35 16.77 2.42
N PRO A 157 18.93 16.69 1.20
CA PRO A 157 19.84 17.74 0.72
C PRO A 157 19.17 19.10 0.47
N TRP A 158 17.83 19.14 0.48
CA TRP A 158 17.02 20.29 0.12
C TRP A 158 16.25 20.88 1.30
N GLN A 159 16.66 20.61 2.54
CA GLN A 159 15.96 21.14 3.74
C GLN A 159 15.85 22.66 3.73
N ASP A 160 16.92 23.34 3.32
CA ASP A 160 17.01 24.80 3.23
C ASP A 160 16.94 25.31 1.78
N GLY A 161 16.48 24.47 0.87
CA GLY A 161 16.42 24.76 -0.55
C GLY A 161 15.16 24.22 -1.23
N THR A 162 15.20 24.15 -2.55
CA THR A 162 14.10 23.67 -3.38
C THR A 162 14.48 22.36 -4.05
N PRO A 163 13.75 21.26 -3.80
CA PRO A 163 13.95 20.01 -4.52
C PRO A 163 13.74 20.15 -6.03
N PRO A 164 14.26 19.21 -6.84
CA PRO A 164 14.04 19.20 -8.27
C PRO A 164 12.56 19.30 -8.64
N GLU A 165 12.22 20.20 -9.56
CA GLU A 165 10.82 20.45 -9.94
C GLU A 165 10.11 19.21 -10.48
N ALA A 166 10.82 18.30 -11.17
CA ALA A 166 10.25 17.04 -11.64
C ALA A 166 9.70 16.16 -10.49
N GLU A 167 10.41 16.17 -9.34
CA GLU A 167 10.01 15.42 -8.13
C GLU A 167 8.85 16.11 -7.41
N LEU A 168 8.87 17.46 -7.36
CA LEU A 168 7.75 18.23 -6.81
C LEU A 168 6.48 18.04 -7.63
N GLN A 169 6.57 18.10 -8.97
CA GLN A 169 5.43 17.84 -9.86
C GLN A 169 4.92 16.39 -9.74
N ALA A 170 5.82 15.43 -9.56
CA ALA A 170 5.41 14.05 -9.31
C ALA A 170 4.66 13.92 -7.98
N LEU A 171 5.05 14.69 -6.95
CA LEU A 171 4.37 14.74 -5.66
C LEU A 171 2.97 15.36 -5.81
N ASP A 172 2.86 16.46 -6.56
CA ASP A 172 1.57 17.09 -6.88
C ASP A 172 0.63 16.10 -7.57
N ARG A 173 1.14 15.35 -8.57
CA ARG A 173 0.36 14.32 -9.26
C ARG A 173 -0.13 13.24 -8.31
N LEU A 174 0.71 12.80 -7.36
CA LEU A 174 0.32 11.82 -6.35
C LEU A 174 -0.81 12.35 -5.46
N PHE A 175 -0.64 13.52 -4.87
CA PHE A 175 -1.65 14.12 -3.99
C PHE A 175 -2.95 14.47 -4.74
N ALA A 176 -2.86 14.97 -5.96
CA ALA A 176 -4.03 15.19 -6.83
C ALA A 176 -4.78 13.89 -7.13
N ALA A 177 -4.07 12.78 -7.36
CA ALA A 177 -4.69 11.48 -7.56
C ALA A 177 -5.41 10.96 -6.30
N LEU A 178 -4.78 11.10 -5.12
CA LEU A 178 -5.39 10.74 -3.84
C LEU A 178 -6.67 11.54 -3.57
N LEU A 179 -6.66 12.85 -3.86
CA LEU A 179 -7.84 13.72 -3.75
C LEU A 179 -8.94 13.30 -4.71
N ARG A 180 -8.64 13.15 -5.99
CA ARG A 180 -9.59 12.78 -7.04
C ARG A 180 -10.32 11.48 -6.70
N GLU A 181 -9.58 10.48 -6.19
CA GLU A 181 -10.12 9.18 -5.87
C GLU A 181 -10.68 9.07 -4.44
N ARG A 182 -10.55 10.13 -3.65
CA ARG A 182 -10.90 10.16 -2.22
C ARG A 182 -10.25 9.03 -1.43
N ILE A 183 -8.95 8.85 -1.63
CA ILE A 183 -8.14 7.84 -0.97
C ILE A 183 -7.29 8.52 0.10
N SER A 184 -7.32 7.99 1.32
CA SER A 184 -6.38 8.30 2.39
C SER A 184 -5.43 7.13 2.61
N HIS A 185 -4.17 7.41 2.92
CA HIS A 185 -3.18 6.41 3.27
C HIS A 185 -3.38 5.88 4.70
N GLY A 186 -3.82 6.74 5.61
CA GLY A 186 -4.07 6.43 7.02
C GLY A 186 -2.82 6.42 7.90
N ASP A 187 -1.61 6.37 7.31
CA ASP A 187 -0.31 6.49 7.99
C ASP A 187 0.75 7.04 7.03
N LEU A 188 0.47 8.19 6.40
CA LEU A 188 1.33 8.79 5.38
C LEU A 188 2.55 9.47 6.02
N LYS A 189 3.62 8.69 6.21
CA LYS A 189 4.94 9.16 6.63
C LYS A 189 5.87 9.19 5.42
N GLY A 190 6.91 10.01 5.46
CA GLY A 190 7.88 10.10 4.36
C GLY A 190 8.52 8.77 3.99
N HIS A 191 8.88 7.94 4.98
CA HIS A 191 9.40 6.58 4.74
C HIS A 191 8.44 5.62 4.01
N LYS A 192 7.23 6.06 3.67
CA LYS A 192 6.25 5.26 2.92
C LYS A 192 6.03 5.75 1.51
N ILE A 193 6.84 6.68 1.06
CA ILE A 193 6.80 7.28 -0.28
C ILE A 193 8.19 7.15 -0.88
N PHE A 194 8.33 6.33 -1.91
CA PHE A 194 9.60 6.00 -2.55
C PHE A 194 9.68 6.59 -3.95
N TRP A 195 10.86 7.11 -4.31
CA TRP A 195 11.13 7.56 -5.68
C TRP A 195 11.55 6.39 -6.54
N GLN A 196 10.81 6.12 -7.60
CA GLN A 196 11.16 5.12 -8.59
C GLN A 196 10.57 5.48 -9.95
N ASP A 197 11.34 5.32 -11.01
CA ASP A 197 10.91 5.49 -12.41
C ASP A 197 10.17 6.83 -12.65
N GLY A 198 10.71 7.94 -12.11
CA GLY A 198 10.15 9.26 -12.29
C GLY A 198 8.82 9.53 -11.56
N ARG A 199 8.49 8.75 -10.54
CA ARG A 199 7.24 8.89 -9.77
C ARG A 199 7.39 8.50 -8.30
N TRP A 200 6.53 9.06 -7.47
CA TRP A 200 6.42 8.69 -6.07
C TRP A 200 5.49 7.50 -5.91
N THR A 201 5.99 6.44 -5.29
CA THR A 201 5.36 5.14 -5.11
C THR A 201 5.01 4.93 -3.65
N LEU A 202 3.73 4.65 -3.35
CA LEU A 202 3.24 4.41 -1.99
C LEU A 202 3.48 2.97 -1.57
N ILE A 203 3.99 2.77 -0.34
CA ILE A 203 4.14 1.45 0.28
C ILE A 203 3.32 1.35 1.57
N ASP A 204 3.19 0.13 2.13
CA ASP A 204 2.52 -0.15 3.41
C ASP A 204 1.05 0.25 3.43
N LEU A 205 0.26 -0.38 2.58
CA LEU A 205 -1.14 -0.04 2.32
C LEU A 205 -2.12 -0.57 3.39
N ASP A 206 -1.65 -0.97 4.55
CA ASP A 206 -2.45 -1.61 5.60
C ASP A 206 -3.60 -0.74 6.15
N ALA A 207 -3.45 0.57 6.08
CA ALA A 207 -4.43 1.55 6.55
C ALA A 207 -5.10 2.34 5.42
N VAL A 208 -4.72 2.10 4.16
CA VAL A 208 -5.28 2.78 2.98
C VAL A 208 -6.77 2.53 2.88
N ARG A 209 -7.52 3.60 2.57
CA ARG A 209 -8.98 3.53 2.39
C ARG A 209 -9.46 4.49 1.33
N GLN A 210 -10.40 4.02 0.50
CA GLN A 210 -11.22 4.87 -0.33
C GLN A 210 -12.51 5.26 0.40
N HIS A 211 -12.81 6.55 0.44
CA HIS A 211 -13.92 7.10 1.19
C HIS A 211 -15.11 7.43 0.28
N ARG A 212 -16.32 7.01 0.69
CA ARG A 212 -17.56 7.41 0.02
C ARG A 212 -18.04 8.79 0.50
N CYS A 213 -17.90 9.06 1.80
CA CYS A 213 -18.32 10.31 2.42
C CYS A 213 -17.23 11.38 2.30
N PRO A 214 -17.50 12.55 1.66
CA PRO A 214 -16.52 13.63 1.52
C PRO A 214 -15.98 14.15 2.85
N ARG A 215 -16.84 14.32 3.86
CA ARG A 215 -16.43 14.81 5.20
C ARG A 215 -15.46 13.86 5.90
N ARG A 216 -15.71 12.53 5.81
CA ARG A 216 -14.79 11.52 6.37
C ARG A 216 -13.47 11.51 5.62
N PHE A 217 -13.51 11.66 4.30
CA PHE A 217 -12.31 11.79 3.47
C PHE A 217 -11.49 13.02 3.88
N ALA A 218 -12.12 14.21 3.94
CA ALA A 218 -11.44 15.45 4.27
C ALA A 218 -10.67 15.35 5.61
N ARG A 219 -11.32 14.79 6.65
CA ARG A 219 -10.65 14.56 7.95
C ARG A 219 -9.48 13.59 7.87
N ALA A 220 -9.61 12.48 7.10
CA ALA A 220 -8.56 11.50 6.95
C ALA A 220 -7.38 12.05 6.14
N TYR A 221 -7.66 12.75 5.05
CA TYR A 221 -6.67 13.40 4.21
C TYR A 221 -5.89 14.49 4.97
N ALA A 222 -6.58 15.34 5.73
CA ALA A 222 -5.91 16.36 6.55
C ALA A 222 -4.93 15.74 7.57
N LYS A 223 -5.31 14.59 8.18
CA LYS A 223 -4.41 13.85 9.07
C LYS A 223 -3.20 13.29 8.32
N ASP A 224 -3.39 12.77 7.12
CA ASP A 224 -2.29 12.27 6.30
C ASP A 224 -1.36 13.39 5.86
N ARG A 225 -1.90 14.53 5.39
CA ARG A 225 -1.13 15.72 5.02
C ARG A 225 -0.31 16.25 6.20
N ALA A 226 -0.93 16.43 7.36
CA ALA A 226 -0.25 16.88 8.58
C ALA A 226 0.84 15.89 9.04
N ARG A 227 0.61 14.56 8.87
CA ARG A 227 1.60 13.54 9.19
C ARG A 227 2.77 13.57 8.21
N PHE A 228 2.50 13.82 6.95
CA PHE A 228 3.52 13.95 5.91
C PHE A 228 4.40 15.18 6.17
N LEU A 229 3.82 16.34 6.43
CA LEU A 229 4.57 17.57 6.68
C LEU A 229 5.45 17.51 7.94
N ARG A 230 5.06 16.74 8.95
CA ARG A 230 5.85 16.54 10.18
C ARG A 230 7.19 15.83 9.99
N ASN A 231 7.52 15.37 8.78
CA ASN A 231 8.84 14.79 8.51
C ASN A 231 9.95 15.85 8.43
N TRP A 232 9.60 17.13 8.32
CA TRP A 232 10.55 18.25 8.24
C TRP A 232 10.25 19.28 9.31
N PRO A 233 11.29 20.02 9.82
CA PRO A 233 11.10 21.11 10.74
C PRO A 233 10.14 22.16 10.19
N VAL A 234 9.25 22.70 11.04
CA VAL A 234 8.18 23.63 10.61
C VAL A 234 8.72 24.92 10.00
N ASP A 235 9.88 25.34 10.44
CA ASP A 235 10.61 26.54 10.02
C ASP A 235 11.52 26.31 8.80
N SER A 236 11.69 25.06 8.35
CA SER A 236 12.51 24.77 7.18
C SER A 236 11.87 25.27 5.89
N ALA A 237 12.70 25.74 4.95
CA ALA A 237 12.25 26.18 3.63
C ALA A 237 11.45 25.09 2.90
N LEU A 238 11.90 23.84 3.02
CA LEU A 238 11.23 22.68 2.44
C LEU A 238 9.83 22.46 3.03
N HIS A 239 9.66 22.57 4.35
CA HIS A 239 8.34 22.42 4.99
C HIS A 239 7.37 23.49 4.49
N LEU A 240 7.80 24.75 4.46
CA LEU A 240 6.99 25.88 4.00
C LEU A 240 6.59 25.71 2.52
N LEU A 241 7.54 25.31 1.67
CA LEU A 241 7.28 25.01 0.26
C LEU A 241 6.23 23.92 0.10
N LEU A 242 6.38 22.79 0.81
CA LEU A 242 5.45 21.65 0.73
C LEU A 242 4.08 22.00 1.31
N ASP A 243 4.02 22.79 2.39
CA ASP A 243 2.73 23.22 2.98
C ASP A 243 1.94 24.14 2.04
N GLN A 244 2.62 25.03 1.32
CA GLN A 244 1.98 25.88 0.30
C GLN A 244 1.56 25.09 -0.94
N ARG A 245 2.39 24.14 -1.38
CA ARG A 245 2.18 23.40 -2.63
C ARG A 245 1.14 22.30 -2.52
N LEU A 246 1.12 21.58 -1.40
CA LEU A 246 0.21 20.45 -1.25
C LEU A 246 -1.23 20.89 -1.02
N PRO A 247 -2.20 20.36 -1.79
CA PRO A 247 -3.57 20.84 -1.74
C PRO A 247 -4.19 20.60 -0.37
N GLN A 248 -5.00 21.56 0.06
CA GLN A 248 -5.85 21.45 1.25
C GLN A 248 -7.28 21.13 0.84
N VAL A 249 -8.00 20.38 1.68
CA VAL A 249 -9.42 20.12 1.47
C VAL A 249 -10.23 21.16 2.26
N PRO A 250 -11.10 21.94 1.60
CA PRO A 250 -11.97 22.89 2.31
C PRO A 250 -12.79 22.21 3.42
N GLY A 251 -12.88 22.84 4.58
CA GLY A 251 -13.65 22.34 5.73
C GLY A 251 -12.82 21.66 6.83
N THR A 252 -11.50 21.66 6.74
CA THR A 252 -10.60 21.30 7.85
C THR A 252 -9.86 22.51 8.39
N CYS A 253 -10.59 23.59 8.72
CA CYS A 253 -9.97 24.68 9.48
C CYS A 253 -9.52 24.09 10.81
N SER A 254 -8.21 24.06 11.03
CA SER A 254 -7.63 23.72 12.32
C SER A 254 -8.08 24.79 13.31
N GLN A 255 -9.02 24.43 14.19
CA GLN A 255 -9.12 25.17 15.44
C GLN A 255 -7.82 24.89 16.19
N SER A 256 -6.88 25.79 16.08
CA SER A 256 -5.77 25.94 17.01
C SER A 256 -6.37 26.19 18.39
N LYS A 257 -6.20 25.22 19.26
CA LYS A 257 -6.24 25.39 20.71
C LYS A 257 -4.83 25.26 21.24
#